data_c97186621e39e48b32ef962cc4e463c9
#
_entry.id   c97186621e39e48b32ef962cc4e463c9
#
_cell.length_a   1.000
_cell.length_b   1.000
_cell.length_c   1.000
_cell.angle_alpha   90.00
_cell.angle_beta   90.00
_cell.angle_gamma   90.00
#
_symmetry.space_group_name_H-M   'P 1'
#
loop_
_entity.id
_entity.type
_entity.pdbx_description
1 polymer ?
#
loop_
_entity_poly.entity_id
_entity_poly.type
_entity_poly.pdbx_seq_one_letter_code
_entity_poly.pdbx_strand_id
1 'polypeptide(L)'
;MGVPGDAARKLRQLATRHPRRAGVAAAGTAAIVALSATLAFTGGSAPASARPASIAKPLPPHPSATPRPHARPRKKGPLLDPFTGERVSALKPVLAVKIDNIVYARPQTGLQSADMVYVIPVEGGLTRFMAVFSSHVPPVVGPVRSARESDLDLLRQFGKPAFAWSGATPHLVPFIERASIVDLYALQVGGYYRSQSRIAPYNLYANTKQLLAEAHGASKAKDIGFRFGPVPADAEQAGGKAAASYSVKYPAASYTFRWSAKDKRWLTWIDGAPAMATEGGQLGGSTVIIQYTQISTSRFEEYGGRPPYAKSTGSGRAVILLDGKQYTVHWSRPTLTGGTTYTLPNGKRMLFAPGQVWVVLAPDSQASYVNAGKV
;
A
#
# COMPACT_ATOMS: atom_id res chain seq x y z
N MET A 1 26.57 21.39 46.12
CA MET A 1 27.27 22.50 45.45
C MET A 1 28.21 21.88 44.41
N GLY A 2 27.99 22.09 43.11
CA GLY A 2 28.82 21.57 42.02
C GLY A 2 28.10 21.80 40.70
N VAL A 3 28.51 22.84 39.97
CA VAL A 3 27.88 23.44 38.78
C VAL A 3 28.16 22.55 37.54
N PRO A 4 27.18 22.31 36.66
CA PRO A 4 27.42 21.72 35.33
C PRO A 4 27.53 22.84 34.28
N GLY A 5 28.76 23.20 33.93
CA GLY A 5 29.07 24.35 33.05
C GLY A 5 29.90 24.06 31.81
N ASP A 6 30.17 22.80 31.41
CA ASP A 6 31.19 22.51 30.37
C ASP A 6 30.71 21.84 29.08
N ALA A 7 29.47 21.39 28.99
CA ALA A 7 28.94 20.74 27.76
C ALA A 7 28.47 21.74 26.69
N ALA A 8 28.11 22.97 27.06
CA ALA A 8 27.58 23.96 26.12
C ALA A 8 28.65 24.76 25.36
N ARG A 9 29.92 24.68 25.78
CA ARG A 9 31.04 25.43 25.15
C ARG A 9 31.72 24.69 23.97
N LYS A 10 31.61 23.39 23.91
CA LYS A 10 32.23 22.57 22.81
C LYS A 10 31.44 22.53 21.52
N LEU A 11 30.18 22.92 21.48
CA LEU A 11 29.35 22.91 20.28
C LEU A 11 29.38 24.19 19.44
N ARG A 12 30.06 25.25 19.89
CA ARG A 12 30.19 26.53 19.14
C ARG A 12 31.50 26.69 18.34
N GLN A 13 32.44 25.78 18.42
CA GLN A 13 33.76 25.90 17.76
C GLN A 13 33.95 25.08 16.47
N LEU A 14 32.92 24.38 15.98
CA LEU A 14 33.00 23.59 14.76
C LEU A 14 32.32 24.20 13.52
N ALA A 15 31.86 25.43 13.60
CA ALA A 15 31.11 26.10 12.52
C ALA A 15 31.92 27.12 11.70
N THR A 16 33.25 27.18 11.79
CA THR A 16 34.04 28.06 10.92
C THR A 16 35.32 27.40 10.47
N ARG A 17 35.29 26.81 9.28
CA ARG A 17 36.46 26.63 8.39
C ARG A 17 36.07 25.70 7.20
N HIS A 18 35.72 26.30 6.07
CA HIS A 18 36.18 25.84 4.77
C HIS A 18 35.97 26.91 3.71
N PRO A 19 37.03 27.34 2.99
CA PRO A 19 36.93 28.33 1.92
C PRO A 19 36.51 27.69 0.59
N ARG A 20 35.80 28.48 -0.18
CA ARG A 20 35.42 28.26 -1.58
C ARG A 20 36.65 28.00 -2.45
N ARG A 21 36.61 26.97 -3.29
CA ARG A 21 37.42 26.92 -4.52
C ARG A 21 36.51 26.72 -5.70
N ALA A 22 36.49 27.74 -6.56
CA ALA A 22 35.99 27.69 -7.93
C ALA A 22 37.05 27.05 -8.82
N GLY A 23 36.63 26.34 -9.84
CA GLY A 23 37.52 25.74 -10.86
C GLY A 23 36.72 25.07 -11.96
N VAL A 24 36.40 25.83 -12.96
CA VAL A 24 36.69 25.69 -14.41
C VAL A 24 36.12 24.46 -15.13
N ALA A 25 35.33 24.81 -16.15
CA ALA A 25 34.73 23.94 -17.17
C ALA A 25 35.79 23.30 -18.10
N ALA A 26 35.49 22.10 -18.55
CA ALA A 26 36.06 21.54 -19.79
C ALA A 26 34.94 20.84 -20.56
N ALA A 27 34.62 21.38 -21.72
CA ALA A 27 33.74 20.81 -22.74
C ALA A 27 34.44 19.66 -23.45
N GLY A 28 33.78 18.50 -23.52
CA GLY A 28 34.19 17.37 -24.33
C GLY A 28 33.06 16.97 -25.26
N THR A 29 33.14 17.40 -26.52
CA THR A 29 32.29 16.96 -27.63
C THR A 29 32.67 15.54 -28.04
N ALA A 30 31.73 14.60 -27.96
CA ALA A 30 31.84 13.29 -28.62
C ALA A 30 30.81 13.20 -29.73
N ALA A 31 31.27 13.13 -30.97
CA ALA A 31 30.50 12.92 -32.17
C ALA A 31 30.00 11.47 -32.24
N ILE A 32 28.67 11.29 -32.43
CA ILE A 32 28.08 9.98 -32.75
C ILE A 32 27.91 9.93 -34.27
N VAL A 33 28.65 9.00 -34.89
CA VAL A 33 28.50 8.65 -36.32
C VAL A 33 27.32 7.67 -36.41
N ALA A 34 26.28 8.10 -37.10
CA ALA A 34 25.16 7.22 -37.46
C ALA A 34 25.47 6.57 -38.82
N LEU A 35 25.58 5.26 -38.84
CA LEU A 35 25.74 4.46 -40.06
C LEU A 35 24.34 4.02 -40.53
N SER A 36 23.83 4.68 -41.58
CA SER A 36 22.60 4.29 -42.28
C SER A 36 22.95 3.34 -43.43
N ALA A 37 22.53 2.08 -43.32
CA ALA A 37 22.63 1.13 -44.44
C ALA A 37 21.31 1.14 -45.22
N THR A 38 21.34 1.71 -46.43
CA THR A 38 20.29 1.63 -47.44
C THR A 38 20.49 0.36 -48.28
N LEU A 39 19.58 -0.59 -48.19
CA LEU A 39 19.48 -1.72 -49.11
C LEU A 39 18.49 -1.36 -50.22
N ALA A 40 19.02 -1.15 -51.42
CA ALA A 40 18.24 -1.02 -52.64
C ALA A 40 17.87 -2.41 -53.17
N PHE A 41 16.58 -2.70 -53.29
CA PHE A 41 16.08 -3.84 -54.04
C PHE A 41 15.63 -3.37 -55.41
N THR A 42 16.33 -3.80 -56.44
CA THR A 42 15.87 -3.73 -57.82
C THR A 42 15.06 -5.01 -58.13
N GLY A 43 13.76 -4.88 -58.24
CA GLY A 43 12.87 -5.95 -58.63
C GLY A 43 12.28 -5.68 -60.03
N GLY A 44 12.60 -6.55 -60.98
CA GLY A 44 12.12 -6.48 -62.34
C GLY A 44 10.64 -6.81 -62.50
N SER A 45 9.97 -6.06 -63.35
CA SER A 45 8.57 -6.23 -63.73
C SER A 45 8.42 -7.39 -64.77
N ALA A 46 7.56 -8.33 -64.49
CA ALA A 46 7.05 -9.29 -65.48
C ALA A 46 5.60 -8.93 -65.83
N PRO A 47 5.15 -9.07 -67.08
CA PRO A 47 3.81 -8.65 -67.50
C PRO A 47 2.73 -9.65 -67.07
N ALA A 48 1.68 -9.12 -66.47
CA ALA A 48 0.51 -9.91 -66.05
C ALA A 48 -0.36 -10.25 -67.28
N SER A 49 -0.54 -11.53 -67.53
CA SER A 49 -1.50 -12.10 -68.50
C SER A 49 -2.95 -11.83 -68.01
N ALA A 50 -3.73 -11.17 -68.86
CA ALA A 50 -5.15 -10.92 -68.62
C ALA A 50 -5.97 -12.23 -68.74
N ARG A 51 -6.66 -12.60 -67.65
CA ARG A 51 -7.73 -13.60 -67.66
C ARG A 51 -9.07 -12.91 -67.98
N PRO A 52 -9.93 -13.56 -68.80
CA PRO A 52 -11.25 -12.99 -69.10
C PRO A 52 -12.16 -12.96 -67.88
N ALA A 53 -12.95 -11.90 -67.80
CA ALA A 53 -13.92 -11.67 -66.70
C ALA A 53 -15.03 -12.73 -66.78
N SER A 54 -15.19 -13.51 -65.69
CA SER A 54 -16.32 -14.37 -65.47
C SER A 54 -17.53 -13.54 -65.04
N ILE A 55 -18.63 -13.62 -65.79
CA ILE A 55 -19.91 -12.98 -65.49
C ILE A 55 -20.49 -13.59 -64.22
N ALA A 56 -20.47 -12.85 -63.13
CA ALA A 56 -21.06 -13.26 -61.85
C ALA A 56 -22.60 -13.25 -61.96
N LYS A 57 -23.24 -14.36 -61.65
CA LYS A 57 -24.69 -14.46 -61.45
C LYS A 57 -25.14 -13.51 -60.34
N PRO A 58 -26.31 -12.83 -60.43
CA PRO A 58 -26.84 -12.02 -59.36
C PRO A 58 -27.14 -12.88 -58.12
N LEU A 59 -26.60 -12.45 -56.95
CA LEU A 59 -26.97 -13.01 -55.66
C LEU A 59 -28.44 -12.70 -55.35
N PRO A 60 -29.19 -13.65 -54.73
CA PRO A 60 -30.53 -13.38 -54.26
C PRO A 60 -30.52 -12.31 -53.15
N PRO A 61 -31.56 -11.49 -53.02
CA PRO A 61 -31.62 -10.43 -52.01
C PRO A 61 -31.52 -11.01 -50.59
N HIS A 62 -30.60 -10.47 -49.81
CA HIS A 62 -30.47 -10.79 -48.39
C HIS A 62 -31.78 -10.44 -47.67
N PRO A 63 -32.30 -11.31 -46.80
CA PRO A 63 -33.44 -10.96 -45.96
C PRO A 63 -33.04 -9.78 -45.06
N SER A 64 -33.87 -8.74 -45.08
CA SER A 64 -33.72 -7.54 -44.23
C SER A 64 -33.55 -7.96 -42.79
N ALA A 65 -32.41 -7.59 -42.21
CA ALA A 65 -32.12 -7.84 -40.80
C ALA A 65 -33.16 -7.11 -39.93
N THR A 66 -33.97 -7.89 -39.23
CA THR A 66 -34.89 -7.40 -38.21
C THR A 66 -34.06 -6.58 -37.21
N PRO A 67 -34.48 -5.33 -36.83
CA PRO A 67 -33.76 -4.54 -35.85
C PRO A 67 -33.67 -5.31 -34.54
N ARG A 68 -32.43 -5.61 -34.06
CA ARG A 68 -32.24 -6.17 -32.75
C ARG A 68 -32.80 -5.22 -31.69
N PRO A 69 -33.62 -5.71 -30.76
CA PRO A 69 -34.09 -4.87 -29.65
C PRO A 69 -32.91 -4.19 -28.98
N HIS A 70 -32.94 -2.88 -28.88
CA HIS A 70 -31.93 -2.13 -28.13
C HIS A 70 -31.84 -2.71 -26.72
N ALA A 71 -30.69 -3.28 -26.37
CA ALA A 71 -30.42 -3.80 -25.04
C ALA A 71 -30.67 -2.65 -24.04
N ARG A 72 -31.65 -2.81 -23.16
CA ARG A 72 -31.91 -1.85 -22.08
C ARG A 72 -30.60 -1.59 -21.33
N PRO A 73 -30.22 -0.34 -21.06
CA PRO A 73 -29.01 -0.04 -20.30
C PRO A 73 -29.10 -0.78 -18.98
N ARG A 74 -28.14 -1.68 -18.73
CA ARG A 74 -28.00 -2.37 -17.45
C ARG A 74 -27.86 -1.28 -16.37
N LYS A 75 -28.78 -1.25 -15.40
CA LYS A 75 -28.64 -0.39 -14.23
C LYS A 75 -27.26 -0.64 -13.62
N LYS A 76 -26.43 0.39 -13.57
CA LYS A 76 -25.15 0.30 -12.88
C LYS A 76 -25.41 -0.10 -11.44
N GLY A 77 -24.72 -1.13 -10.96
CA GLY A 77 -24.80 -1.54 -9.55
C GLY A 77 -24.34 -0.41 -8.61
N PRO A 78 -24.50 -0.59 -7.29
CA PRO A 78 -24.07 0.42 -6.33
C PRO A 78 -22.55 0.66 -6.48
N LEU A 79 -22.14 1.91 -6.24
CA LEU A 79 -20.73 2.26 -6.18
C LEU A 79 -20.12 1.64 -4.90
N LEU A 80 -19.06 0.86 -5.06
CA LEU A 80 -18.34 0.25 -3.94
C LEU A 80 -16.97 0.90 -3.81
N ASP A 81 -16.54 1.10 -2.56
CA ASP A 81 -15.16 1.48 -2.27
C ASP A 81 -14.22 0.33 -2.65
N PRO A 82 -13.16 0.57 -3.43
CA PRO A 82 -12.26 -0.48 -3.90
C PRO A 82 -11.33 -1.05 -2.82
N PHE A 83 -11.25 -0.43 -1.63
CA PHE A 83 -10.42 -0.86 -0.52
C PHE A 83 -11.18 -1.68 0.51
N THR A 84 -12.49 -1.42 0.66
CA THR A 84 -13.34 -2.08 1.65
C THR A 84 -14.48 -2.89 1.06
N GLY A 85 -14.85 -2.70 -0.21
CA GLY A 85 -16.03 -3.30 -0.81
C GLY A 85 -17.36 -2.76 -0.27
N GLU A 86 -17.35 -1.75 0.57
CA GLU A 86 -18.53 -1.14 1.15
C GLU A 86 -19.18 -0.16 0.17
N ARG A 87 -20.49 0.05 0.31
CA ARG A 87 -21.22 1.02 -0.52
C ARG A 87 -20.84 2.45 -0.14
N VAL A 88 -20.51 3.24 -1.14
CA VAL A 88 -20.16 4.65 -0.97
C VAL A 88 -20.95 5.52 -1.94
N SER A 89 -21.19 6.78 -1.56
CA SER A 89 -21.84 7.77 -2.43
C SER A 89 -20.89 8.29 -3.51
N ALA A 90 -19.59 8.36 -3.21
CA ALA A 90 -18.55 8.82 -4.11
C ALA A 90 -17.19 8.26 -3.70
N LEU A 91 -16.29 8.05 -4.66
CA LEU A 91 -14.87 7.78 -4.39
C LEU A 91 -14.18 9.08 -4.01
N LYS A 92 -13.49 9.07 -2.86
CA LYS A 92 -12.79 10.22 -2.28
C LYS A 92 -11.28 10.13 -2.50
N PRO A 93 -10.53 11.21 -2.28
CA PRO A 93 -9.07 11.20 -2.29
C PRO A 93 -8.51 10.20 -1.27
N VAL A 94 -7.42 9.56 -1.62
CA VAL A 94 -6.71 8.64 -0.74
C VAL A 94 -5.76 9.41 0.16
N LEU A 95 -5.93 9.27 1.47
CA LEU A 95 -5.02 9.75 2.50
C LEU A 95 -4.30 8.54 3.12
N ALA A 96 -2.99 8.47 2.98
CA ALA A 96 -2.13 7.51 3.68
C ALA A 96 -1.41 8.20 4.82
N VAL A 97 -1.37 7.59 6.00
CA VAL A 97 -0.72 8.15 7.19
C VAL A 97 0.24 7.15 7.77
N LYS A 98 1.50 7.55 7.95
CA LYS A 98 2.49 6.73 8.66
C LYS A 98 2.30 6.88 10.16
N ILE A 99 2.00 5.77 10.86
CA ILE A 99 1.64 5.75 12.29
C ILE A 99 2.64 4.89 13.05
N ASP A 100 3.08 5.37 14.21
CA ASP A 100 3.99 4.64 15.10
C ASP A 100 3.29 3.47 15.79
N ASN A 101 4.06 2.43 16.10
CA ASN A 101 3.54 1.25 16.79
C ASN A 101 4.43 0.74 17.95
N ILE A 102 5.38 1.54 18.39
CA ILE A 102 6.10 1.23 19.63
C ILE A 102 5.15 1.31 20.83
N VAL A 103 5.45 0.63 21.92
CA VAL A 103 4.60 0.58 23.12
C VAL A 103 4.17 1.97 23.62
N TYR A 104 5.06 2.96 23.58
CA TYR A 104 4.78 4.35 23.99
C TYR A 104 3.84 5.11 23.04
N ALA A 105 3.60 4.59 21.85
CA ALA A 105 2.67 5.15 20.86
C ALA A 105 1.26 4.55 20.96
N ARG A 106 1.06 3.55 21.82
CA ARG A 106 -0.23 2.84 21.98
C ARG A 106 -1.03 3.41 23.14
N PRO A 107 -2.36 3.41 23.07
CA PRO A 107 -3.22 3.10 21.92
C PRO A 107 -3.10 4.18 20.82
N GLN A 108 -3.26 3.76 19.56
CA GLN A 108 -3.27 4.68 18.43
C GLN A 108 -4.65 5.33 18.26
N THR A 109 -4.69 6.44 17.52
CA THR A 109 -5.91 7.20 17.19
C THR A 109 -6.23 7.07 15.71
N GLY A 110 -7.50 6.82 15.39
CA GLY A 110 -8.03 6.85 14.05
C GLY A 110 -7.90 5.54 13.26
N LEU A 111 -7.18 4.52 13.76
CA LEU A 111 -6.97 3.26 13.03
C LEU A 111 -8.26 2.48 12.81
N GLN A 112 -9.28 2.63 13.66
CA GLN A 112 -10.57 1.94 13.47
C GLN A 112 -11.32 2.41 12.23
N SER A 113 -11.11 3.66 11.81
CA SER A 113 -11.74 4.24 10.61
C SER A 113 -10.94 3.98 9.32
N ALA A 114 -9.74 3.41 9.42
CA ALA A 114 -8.94 3.14 8.22
C ALA A 114 -9.62 2.09 7.32
N ASP A 115 -9.61 2.33 6.02
CA ASP A 115 -10.04 1.34 5.04
C ASP A 115 -9.05 0.17 4.99
N MET A 116 -7.75 0.49 5.09
CA MET A 116 -6.68 -0.48 5.14
C MET A 116 -5.62 -0.11 6.17
N VAL A 117 -5.04 -1.13 6.81
CA VAL A 117 -3.89 -0.98 7.72
C VAL A 117 -2.77 -1.90 7.26
N TYR A 118 -1.67 -1.32 6.78
CA TYR A 118 -0.44 -2.08 6.52
C TYR A 118 0.40 -2.16 7.79
N VAL A 119 0.88 -3.36 8.10
CA VAL A 119 1.91 -3.62 9.12
C VAL A 119 3.24 -3.78 8.40
N ILE A 120 4.18 -2.87 8.64
CA ILE A 120 5.43 -2.76 7.88
C ILE A 120 6.60 -2.86 8.85
N PRO A 121 7.55 -3.79 8.66
CA PRO A 121 8.74 -3.89 9.48
C PRO A 121 9.61 -2.63 9.34
N VAL A 122 10.19 -2.22 10.46
CA VAL A 122 11.10 -1.08 10.56
C VAL A 122 12.31 -1.47 11.40
N GLU A 123 13.22 -0.53 11.64
CA GLU A 123 14.42 -0.72 12.44
C GLU A 123 14.15 -1.30 13.84
N GLY A 124 15.15 -1.93 14.43
CA GLY A 124 15.06 -2.55 15.75
C GLY A 124 14.16 -3.78 15.82
N GLY A 125 13.77 -4.38 14.68
CA GLY A 125 12.84 -5.51 14.64
C GLY A 125 11.40 -5.14 14.98
N LEU A 126 11.10 -3.84 15.03
CA LEU A 126 9.79 -3.27 15.29
C LEU A 126 8.96 -3.17 14.00
N THR A 127 7.73 -2.68 14.15
CA THR A 127 6.84 -2.39 13.01
C THR A 127 6.23 -1.00 13.16
N ARG A 128 5.80 -0.43 12.02
CA ARG A 128 4.93 0.76 11.96
C ARG A 128 3.72 0.44 11.11
N PHE A 129 2.67 1.23 11.29
CA PHE A 129 1.50 1.16 10.42
C PHE A 129 1.60 2.18 9.28
N MET A 130 1.02 1.83 8.14
CA MET A 130 0.52 2.79 7.16
C MET A 130 -0.99 2.61 7.09
N ALA A 131 -1.72 3.56 7.67
CA ALA A 131 -3.17 3.60 7.61
C ALA A 131 -3.61 4.32 6.33
N VAL A 132 -4.54 3.73 5.59
CA VAL A 132 -5.07 4.27 4.33
C VAL A 132 -6.56 4.57 4.52
N PHE A 133 -6.94 5.78 4.18
CA PHE A 133 -8.29 6.30 4.31
C PHE A 133 -8.81 6.79 2.97
N SER A 134 -10.06 6.50 2.69
CA SER A 134 -10.81 6.99 1.54
C SER A 134 -12.30 7.07 1.87
N SER A 135 -12.91 5.97 2.35
CA SER A 135 -14.34 5.92 2.64
C SER A 135 -14.69 6.63 3.96
N HIS A 136 -13.97 6.32 5.02
CA HIS A 136 -14.15 6.86 6.36
C HIS A 136 -12.87 7.53 6.85
N VAL A 137 -12.91 8.83 7.06
CA VAL A 137 -11.76 9.61 7.53
C VAL A 137 -12.06 10.10 8.94
N PRO A 138 -11.31 9.67 9.97
CA PRO A 138 -11.52 10.13 11.34
C PRO A 138 -11.05 11.59 11.48
N PRO A 139 -11.52 12.34 12.48
CA PRO A 139 -11.11 13.75 12.67
C PRO A 139 -9.62 13.90 13.04
N VAL A 140 -9.06 12.89 13.73
CA VAL A 140 -7.67 12.90 14.20
C VAL A 140 -7.03 11.53 13.94
N VAL A 141 -5.75 11.55 13.57
CA VAL A 141 -4.93 10.33 13.41
C VAL A 141 -3.57 10.48 14.08
N GLY A 142 -3.04 9.38 14.58
CA GLY A 142 -1.67 9.36 15.12
C GLY A 142 -1.39 8.24 16.13
N PRO A 143 -0.18 8.26 16.72
CA PRO A 143 0.89 9.22 16.49
C PRO A 143 1.56 9.08 15.11
N VAL A 144 1.68 10.20 14.40
CA VAL A 144 2.31 10.22 13.06
C VAL A 144 3.82 10.03 13.20
N ARG A 145 4.42 9.27 12.28
CA ARG A 145 5.81 8.85 12.38
C ARG A 145 6.55 8.90 11.04
N SER A 146 7.86 8.59 11.12
CA SER A 146 8.78 8.66 9.98
C SER A 146 8.47 7.64 8.90
N ALA A 147 8.55 8.09 7.65
CA ALA A 147 8.48 7.26 6.45
C ALA A 147 9.72 6.35 6.32
N ARG A 148 9.56 5.25 5.59
CA ARG A 148 10.61 4.31 5.23
C ARG A 148 10.53 3.97 3.75
N GLU A 149 11.59 3.40 3.19
CA GLU A 149 11.66 3.04 1.77
C GLU A 149 10.48 2.18 1.32
N SER A 150 10.07 1.20 2.11
CA SER A 150 8.93 0.32 1.82
C SER A 150 7.61 1.08 1.60
N ASP A 151 7.45 2.24 2.24
CA ASP A 151 6.24 3.06 2.10
C ASP A 151 6.10 3.61 0.68
N LEU A 152 7.21 4.04 0.07
CA LEU A 152 7.20 4.62 -1.27
C LEU A 152 6.72 3.62 -2.32
N ASP A 153 7.15 2.37 -2.21
CA ASP A 153 6.73 1.32 -3.12
C ASP A 153 5.25 0.94 -2.92
N LEU A 154 4.79 0.90 -1.68
CA LEU A 154 3.39 0.63 -1.36
C LEU A 154 2.47 1.74 -1.87
N LEU A 155 2.85 3.01 -1.70
CA LEU A 155 2.04 4.15 -2.08
C LEU A 155 1.74 4.21 -3.58
N ARG A 156 2.64 3.72 -4.44
CA ARG A 156 2.49 3.79 -5.91
C ARG A 156 1.26 3.05 -6.44
N GLN A 157 0.75 2.03 -5.75
CA GLN A 157 -0.48 1.34 -6.16
C GLN A 157 -1.73 2.22 -6.08
N PHE A 158 -1.70 3.28 -5.26
CA PHE A 158 -2.83 4.21 -5.10
C PHE A 158 -2.80 5.37 -6.12
N GLY A 159 -1.81 5.43 -7.01
CA GLY A 159 -1.63 6.53 -7.97
C GLY A 159 -0.82 7.66 -7.36
N LYS A 160 -1.45 8.80 -7.08
CA LYS A 160 -0.87 9.95 -6.39
C LYS A 160 -1.61 10.20 -5.07
N PRO A 161 -1.48 9.33 -4.05
CA PRO A 161 -2.16 9.52 -2.76
C PRO A 161 -1.58 10.71 -2.01
N ALA A 162 -2.35 11.31 -1.10
CA ALA A 162 -1.82 12.19 -0.08
C ALA A 162 -1.10 11.34 0.98
N PHE A 163 0.12 11.73 1.37
CA PHE A 163 0.92 10.97 2.33
C PHE A 163 1.38 11.83 3.50
N ALA A 164 0.85 11.54 4.68
CA ALA A 164 1.17 12.21 5.94
C ALA A 164 2.25 11.44 6.72
N TRP A 165 3.35 12.11 7.03
CA TRP A 165 4.52 11.56 7.70
C TRP A 165 5.29 12.64 8.47
N SER A 166 6.20 12.26 9.39
CA SER A 166 6.82 13.21 10.31
C SER A 166 8.35 13.23 10.30
N GLY A 167 8.98 12.51 9.39
CA GLY A 167 10.44 12.45 9.26
C GLY A 167 10.88 11.28 8.39
N ALA A 168 12.12 11.32 7.96
CA ALA A 168 12.81 10.24 7.26
C ALA A 168 14.32 10.43 7.41
N THR A 169 15.13 9.44 7.05
CA THR A 169 16.56 9.67 6.87
C THR A 169 16.80 10.73 5.80
N PRO A 170 17.81 11.61 5.97
CA PRO A 170 18.11 12.66 4.99
C PRO A 170 18.29 12.11 3.57
N HIS A 171 18.86 10.92 3.41
CA HIS A 171 19.06 10.28 2.12
C HIS A 171 17.77 9.80 1.45
N LEU A 172 16.69 9.54 2.21
CA LEU A 172 15.40 9.13 1.68
C LEU A 172 14.54 10.34 1.25
N VAL A 173 14.69 11.50 1.91
CA VAL A 173 13.86 12.70 1.66
C VAL A 173 13.78 13.06 0.17
N PRO A 174 14.89 13.15 -0.59
CA PRO A 174 14.83 13.49 -2.02
C PRO A 174 14.04 12.47 -2.86
N PHE A 175 13.89 11.23 -2.40
CA PHE A 175 13.08 10.21 -3.08
C PHE A 175 11.60 10.35 -2.73
N ILE A 176 11.27 10.78 -1.50
CA ILE A 176 9.91 11.11 -1.09
C ILE A 176 9.41 12.32 -1.91
N GLU A 177 10.21 13.38 -2.01
CA GLU A 177 9.87 14.61 -2.76
C GLU A 177 9.61 14.35 -4.25
N ARG A 178 10.31 13.36 -4.84
CA ARG A 178 10.12 12.96 -6.25
C ARG A 178 9.08 11.85 -6.43
N ALA A 179 8.51 11.34 -5.34
CA ALA A 179 7.50 10.28 -5.42
C ALA A 179 6.18 10.81 -6.00
N SER A 180 5.39 9.91 -6.60
CA SER A 180 4.04 10.23 -7.05
C SER A 180 3.07 10.28 -5.86
N ILE A 181 3.19 11.30 -5.04
CA ILE A 181 2.35 11.58 -3.86
C ILE A 181 1.96 13.05 -3.83
N VAL A 182 0.95 13.40 -3.06
CA VAL A 182 0.82 14.75 -2.48
C VAL A 182 1.51 14.70 -1.13
N ASP A 183 2.62 15.40 -1.02
CA ASP A 183 3.46 15.36 0.17
C ASP A 183 2.84 16.19 1.30
N LEU A 184 2.50 15.55 2.40
CA LEU A 184 1.95 16.15 3.61
C LEU A 184 2.95 16.02 4.77
N TYR A 185 4.19 16.44 4.52
CA TYR A 185 5.25 16.41 5.54
C TYR A 185 4.93 17.33 6.72
N ALA A 186 5.04 16.80 7.94
CA ALA A 186 4.62 17.49 9.17
C ALA A 186 5.37 18.79 9.46
N LEU A 187 6.54 19.04 8.85
CA LEU A 187 7.27 20.32 8.99
C LEU A 187 6.96 21.31 7.87
N GLN A 188 6.17 20.93 6.87
CA GLN A 188 5.88 21.77 5.69
C GLN A 188 4.41 22.16 5.57
N VAL A 189 3.49 21.32 6.08
CA VAL A 189 2.05 21.59 6.02
C VAL A 189 1.42 21.73 7.39
N GLY A 190 0.32 22.48 7.46
CA GLY A 190 -0.48 22.63 8.67
C GLY A 190 -1.24 21.38 9.08
N GLY A 191 -1.95 21.45 10.21
CA GLY A 191 -2.83 20.38 10.69
C GLY A 191 -2.17 19.40 11.66
N TYR A 192 -0.89 19.53 11.93
CA TYR A 192 -0.20 18.73 12.94
C TYR A 192 -0.09 19.44 14.28
N TYR A 193 -0.15 18.66 15.35
CA TYR A 193 0.04 19.15 16.72
C TYR A 193 0.64 18.08 17.61
N ARG A 194 1.27 18.49 18.69
CA ARG A 194 1.79 17.57 19.72
C ARG A 194 0.81 17.50 20.89
N SER A 195 0.36 16.28 21.19
CA SER A 195 -0.45 16.04 22.40
C SER A 195 0.41 16.16 23.64
N GLN A 196 -0.17 16.74 24.70
CA GLN A 196 0.45 16.82 26.02
C GLN A 196 0.34 15.49 26.81
N SER A 197 -0.50 14.56 26.35
CA SER A 197 -0.73 13.28 27.06
C SER A 197 0.38 12.26 26.89
N ARG A 198 1.38 12.54 26.04
CA ARG A 198 2.49 11.64 25.74
C ARG A 198 3.79 12.38 25.54
N ILE A 199 4.90 11.67 25.75
CA ILE A 199 6.24 12.22 25.49
C ILE A 199 6.57 12.24 24.01
N ALA A 200 7.34 13.22 23.58
CA ALA A 200 7.93 13.21 22.24
C ALA A 200 8.92 12.02 22.11
N PRO A 201 9.03 11.39 20.93
CA PRO A 201 8.41 11.73 19.66
C PRO A 201 7.05 11.02 19.41
N TYR A 202 6.45 10.38 20.42
CA TYR A 202 5.27 9.51 20.30
C TYR A 202 3.94 10.25 20.46
N ASN A 203 3.95 11.55 20.28
CA ASN A 203 2.84 12.47 20.61
C ASN A 203 2.42 13.38 19.45
N LEU A 204 2.87 13.13 18.22
CA LEU A 204 2.50 13.94 17.06
C LEU A 204 1.22 13.40 16.43
N TYR A 205 0.20 14.23 16.36
CA TYR A 205 -1.11 13.91 15.77
C TYR A 205 -1.43 14.84 14.62
N ALA A 206 -2.36 14.44 13.77
CA ALA A 206 -2.80 15.24 12.66
C ALA A 206 -4.33 15.37 12.62
N ASN A 207 -4.83 16.57 12.32
CA ASN A 207 -6.20 16.85 11.96
C ASN A 207 -6.40 16.51 10.50
N THR A 208 -7.17 15.48 10.22
CA THR A 208 -7.34 14.93 8.86
C THR A 208 -8.09 15.88 7.93
N LYS A 209 -9.00 16.71 8.44
CA LYS A 209 -9.71 17.73 7.65
C LYS A 209 -8.72 18.76 7.12
N GLN A 210 -7.78 19.21 7.95
CA GLN A 210 -6.74 20.15 7.52
C GLN A 210 -5.77 19.49 6.54
N LEU A 211 -5.34 18.24 6.79
CA LEU A 211 -4.50 17.50 5.84
C LEU A 211 -5.19 17.34 4.47
N LEU A 212 -6.47 17.02 4.45
CA LEU A 212 -7.22 16.85 3.19
C LEU A 212 -7.44 18.19 2.47
N ALA A 213 -7.47 19.31 3.17
CA ALA A 213 -7.51 20.64 2.57
C ALA A 213 -6.20 20.94 1.81
N GLU A 214 -5.05 20.44 2.28
CA GLU A 214 -3.75 20.56 1.60
C GLU A 214 -3.54 19.48 0.51
N ALA A 215 -4.39 18.45 0.46
CA ALA A 215 -4.23 17.30 -0.42
C ALA A 215 -4.72 17.55 -1.87
N HIS A 216 -4.44 18.73 -2.43
CA HIS A 216 -4.85 19.09 -3.78
C HIS A 216 -4.26 18.14 -4.84
N GLY A 217 -5.12 17.60 -5.71
CA GLY A 217 -4.71 16.69 -6.77
C GLY A 217 -4.41 15.26 -6.31
N ALA A 218 -4.74 14.91 -5.06
CA ALA A 218 -4.64 13.52 -4.63
C ALA A 218 -5.59 12.62 -5.41
N SER A 219 -5.09 11.44 -5.80
CA SER A 219 -5.88 10.43 -6.52
C SER A 219 -7.03 9.94 -5.66
N LYS A 220 -8.20 9.77 -6.27
CA LYS A 220 -9.32 9.06 -5.64
C LYS A 220 -9.02 7.56 -5.53
N ALA A 221 -9.71 6.89 -4.60
CA ALA A 221 -9.64 5.43 -4.49
C ALA A 221 -9.90 4.75 -5.84
N LYS A 222 -9.09 3.77 -6.17
CA LYS A 222 -9.15 3.01 -7.42
C LYS A 222 -8.93 1.52 -7.17
N ASP A 223 -9.25 0.68 -8.13
CA ASP A 223 -8.98 -0.76 -8.06
C ASP A 223 -7.47 -1.01 -7.82
N ILE A 224 -7.17 -1.66 -6.72
CA ILE A 224 -5.83 -2.11 -6.31
C ILE A 224 -5.70 -3.63 -6.34
N GLY A 225 -6.61 -4.31 -7.04
CA GLY A 225 -6.57 -5.75 -7.20
C GLY A 225 -7.44 -6.53 -6.20
N PHE A 226 -8.03 -5.91 -5.21
CA PHE A 226 -8.91 -6.57 -4.26
C PHE A 226 -10.25 -6.92 -4.88
N ARG A 227 -10.87 -7.99 -4.41
CA ARG A 227 -12.22 -8.40 -4.80
C ARG A 227 -13.04 -8.67 -3.55
N PHE A 228 -14.18 -8.04 -3.47
CA PHE A 228 -15.11 -8.16 -2.34
C PHE A 228 -16.41 -8.84 -2.79
N GLY A 229 -17.01 -9.56 -1.87
CA GLY A 229 -18.27 -10.24 -2.10
C GLY A 229 -18.86 -10.79 -0.82
N PRO A 230 -20.09 -11.32 -0.87
CA PRO A 230 -20.59 -12.10 0.25
C PRO A 230 -19.57 -13.21 0.49
N VAL A 231 -19.24 -13.46 1.76
CA VAL A 231 -18.38 -14.60 2.11
C VAL A 231 -19.18 -15.84 1.75
N PRO A 232 -18.78 -16.62 0.71
CA PRO A 232 -19.57 -17.75 0.31
C PRO A 232 -19.50 -18.78 1.42
N ALA A 233 -20.64 -19.33 1.77
CA ALA A 233 -20.65 -20.63 2.35
C ALA A 233 -19.93 -21.59 1.37
N ASP A 234 -18.76 -22.04 1.74
CA ASP A 234 -17.95 -23.17 1.27
C ASP A 234 -17.82 -23.50 -0.24
N ALA A 235 -18.77 -23.19 -1.10
CA ALA A 235 -18.78 -23.67 -2.49
C ALA A 235 -17.86 -22.87 -3.46
N GLU A 236 -17.65 -21.58 -3.24
CA GLU A 236 -16.85 -20.75 -4.16
C GLU A 236 -15.43 -20.49 -3.66
N GLN A 237 -15.17 -20.54 -2.35
CA GLN A 237 -13.86 -20.42 -1.74
C GLN A 237 -13.43 -21.74 -1.10
N ALA A 238 -13.20 -22.76 -1.94
CA ALA A 238 -12.70 -24.04 -1.48
C ALA A 238 -11.33 -23.92 -0.81
N GLY A 239 -11.08 -24.71 0.23
CA GLY A 239 -9.78 -24.83 0.89
C GLY A 239 -9.59 -23.97 2.15
N GLY A 240 -10.62 -23.30 2.64
CA GLY A 240 -10.59 -22.62 3.95
C GLY A 240 -10.52 -23.64 5.09
N LYS A 241 -9.57 -23.47 6.02
CA LYS A 241 -9.41 -24.27 7.23
C LYS A 241 -9.87 -23.43 8.42
N ALA A 242 -10.67 -24.00 9.33
CA ALA A 242 -11.08 -23.33 10.55
C ALA A 242 -9.85 -22.85 11.35
N ALA A 243 -9.89 -21.61 11.81
CA ALA A 243 -8.82 -21.01 12.61
C ALA A 243 -9.43 -20.07 13.65
N ALA A 244 -9.11 -20.28 14.91
CA ALA A 244 -9.49 -19.37 16.00
C ALA A 244 -8.52 -18.19 16.10
N SER A 245 -7.24 -18.40 15.76
CA SER A 245 -6.22 -17.36 15.81
C SER A 245 -5.10 -17.63 14.82
N TYR A 246 -4.35 -16.55 14.51
CA TYR A 246 -3.14 -16.60 13.70
C TYR A 246 -2.11 -15.61 14.22
N SER A 247 -0.85 -16.04 14.34
CA SER A 247 0.20 -15.21 14.90
C SER A 247 1.33 -14.98 13.90
N VAL A 248 1.87 -13.76 13.92
CA VAL A 248 3.05 -13.34 13.16
C VAL A 248 4.04 -12.72 14.12
N LYS A 249 5.32 -13.11 14.01
CA LYS A 249 6.41 -12.57 14.84
C LYS A 249 7.41 -11.83 13.99
N TYR A 250 7.89 -10.73 14.54
CA TYR A 250 9.08 -9.98 14.12
C TYR A 250 10.12 -10.06 15.24
N PRO A 251 11.37 -9.67 15.03
CA PRO A 251 12.40 -9.78 16.07
C PRO A 251 12.03 -9.07 17.39
N ALA A 252 11.31 -7.95 17.35
CA ALA A 252 10.91 -7.19 18.54
C ALA A 252 9.43 -6.78 18.53
N ALA A 253 8.58 -7.44 17.73
CA ALA A 253 7.13 -7.21 17.72
C ALA A 253 6.39 -8.50 17.38
N SER A 254 5.18 -8.65 17.90
CA SER A 254 4.31 -9.79 17.57
C SER A 254 2.88 -9.35 17.37
N TYR A 255 2.19 -10.06 16.48
CA TYR A 255 0.76 -9.87 16.21
C TYR A 255 0.05 -11.19 16.38
N THR A 256 -1.09 -11.17 17.06
CA THR A 256 -2.04 -12.27 17.07
C THR A 256 -3.40 -11.75 16.67
N PHE A 257 -3.97 -12.34 15.64
CA PHE A 257 -5.32 -12.06 15.17
C PHE A 257 -6.22 -13.18 15.69
N ARG A 258 -7.29 -12.85 16.41
CA ARG A 258 -8.27 -13.81 16.94
C ARG A 258 -9.63 -13.53 16.36
N TRP A 259 -10.31 -14.57 15.91
CA TRP A 259 -11.65 -14.45 15.36
C TRP A 259 -12.67 -14.13 16.45
N SER A 260 -13.44 -13.10 16.26
CA SER A 260 -14.63 -12.77 17.06
C SER A 260 -15.88 -13.04 16.24
N ALA A 261 -16.58 -14.12 16.54
CA ALA A 261 -17.85 -14.44 15.86
C ALA A 261 -18.94 -13.40 16.17
N LYS A 262 -18.89 -12.77 17.35
CA LYS A 262 -19.79 -11.70 17.76
C LYS A 262 -19.61 -10.47 16.87
N ASP A 263 -18.37 -10.05 16.66
CA ASP A 263 -18.04 -8.81 15.93
C ASP A 263 -17.86 -9.06 14.44
N LYS A 264 -17.84 -10.34 14.01
CA LYS A 264 -17.53 -10.79 12.64
C LYS A 264 -16.23 -10.17 12.10
N ARG A 265 -15.22 -10.13 13.00
CA ARG A 265 -13.92 -9.49 12.73
C ARG A 265 -12.78 -10.31 13.35
N TRP A 266 -11.60 -10.17 12.78
CA TRP A 266 -10.34 -10.61 13.36
C TRP A 266 -9.81 -9.50 14.25
N LEU A 267 -9.96 -9.64 15.56
CA LEU A 267 -9.44 -8.71 16.55
C LEU A 267 -7.93 -8.88 16.67
N THR A 268 -7.21 -7.78 16.95
CA THR A 268 -5.75 -7.72 16.95
C THR A 268 -5.19 -7.64 18.35
N TRP A 269 -4.19 -8.44 18.63
CA TRP A 269 -3.29 -8.33 19.79
C TRP A 269 -1.90 -7.95 19.28
N ILE A 270 -1.21 -7.09 20.01
CA ILE A 270 0.16 -6.66 19.72
C ILE A 270 0.99 -6.89 20.96
N ASP A 271 2.07 -7.67 20.82
CA ASP A 271 2.99 -8.04 21.91
C ASP A 271 2.25 -8.66 23.12
N GLY A 272 1.25 -9.51 22.85
CA GLY A 272 0.46 -10.22 23.84
C GLY A 272 -0.71 -9.43 24.43
N ALA A 273 -0.81 -8.11 24.20
CA ALA A 273 -1.90 -7.27 24.71
C ALA A 273 -2.94 -6.95 23.62
N PRO A 274 -4.24 -6.80 23.97
CA PRO A 274 -5.25 -6.31 23.04
C PRO A 274 -4.85 -4.96 22.46
N ALA A 275 -4.88 -4.81 21.14
CA ALA A 275 -4.60 -3.55 20.48
C ALA A 275 -5.83 -2.64 20.55
N MET A 276 -5.83 -1.68 21.47
CA MET A 276 -6.94 -0.75 21.68
C MET A 276 -6.77 0.52 20.85
N ALA A 277 -7.88 1.16 20.52
CA ALA A 277 -7.90 2.50 19.96
C ALA A 277 -8.18 3.55 21.04
N THR A 278 -7.72 4.80 20.87
CA THR A 278 -8.02 5.88 21.82
C THR A 278 -9.51 6.25 21.85
N GLU A 279 -10.19 6.07 20.72
CA GLU A 279 -11.64 6.26 20.57
C GLU A 279 -12.47 5.13 21.18
N GLY A 280 -11.82 4.15 21.81
CA GLY A 280 -12.44 2.97 22.41
C GLY A 280 -12.52 1.78 21.44
N GLY A 281 -12.68 0.59 22.00
CA GLY A 281 -12.76 -0.67 21.24
C GLY A 281 -11.41 -1.23 20.81
N GLN A 282 -11.41 -2.50 20.45
CA GLN A 282 -10.22 -3.22 19.99
C GLN A 282 -10.07 -3.11 18.47
N LEU A 283 -8.85 -2.90 18.01
CA LEU A 283 -8.48 -2.89 16.60
C LEU A 283 -8.67 -4.28 15.98
N GLY A 284 -8.96 -4.30 14.69
CA GLY A 284 -9.12 -5.54 13.92
C GLY A 284 -9.73 -5.26 12.55
N GLY A 285 -9.85 -6.26 11.71
CA GLY A 285 -10.39 -6.15 10.35
C GLY A 285 -11.35 -7.26 9.99
N SER A 286 -12.21 -7.02 9.00
CA SER A 286 -13.07 -8.05 8.39
C SER A 286 -12.24 -9.09 7.66
N THR A 287 -11.11 -8.66 7.10
CA THR A 287 -10.12 -9.51 6.41
C THR A 287 -8.72 -9.16 6.91
N VAL A 288 -7.91 -10.19 7.21
CA VAL A 288 -6.49 -10.01 7.50
C VAL A 288 -5.67 -10.81 6.49
N ILE A 289 -4.71 -10.15 5.87
CA ILE A 289 -3.81 -10.71 4.88
C ILE A 289 -2.42 -10.81 5.49
N ILE A 290 -1.90 -12.00 5.67
CA ILE A 290 -0.50 -12.22 6.02
C ILE A 290 0.24 -12.47 4.71
N GLN A 291 0.84 -11.42 4.18
CA GLN A 291 1.60 -11.47 2.92
C GLN A 291 3.06 -11.76 3.21
N TYR A 292 3.51 -12.96 2.90
CA TYR A 292 4.91 -13.33 3.02
C TYR A 292 5.69 -12.69 1.89
N THR A 293 6.71 -11.91 2.27
CA THR A 293 7.49 -11.15 1.30
C THR A 293 8.97 -11.17 1.69
N GLN A 294 9.81 -10.94 0.70
CA GLN A 294 11.23 -10.75 0.92
C GLN A 294 11.47 -9.51 1.78
N ILE A 295 12.10 -9.69 2.93
CA ILE A 295 12.60 -8.61 3.77
C ILE A 295 14.12 -8.54 3.56
N SER A 296 14.59 -7.43 3.04
CA SER A 296 16.00 -7.14 2.82
C SER A 296 16.42 -5.87 3.56
N THR A 297 17.65 -5.44 3.38
CA THR A 297 18.15 -4.19 3.93
C THR A 297 17.79 -3.02 3.00
N SER A 298 17.33 -1.91 3.55
CA SER A 298 17.08 -0.67 2.81
C SER A 298 18.36 -0.14 2.15
N ARG A 299 18.23 0.56 1.03
CA ARG A 299 19.31 1.33 0.40
C ARG A 299 19.76 2.53 1.24
N PHE A 300 18.88 3.01 2.11
CA PHE A 300 19.06 4.23 2.89
C PHE A 300 19.48 3.88 4.32
N GLU A 301 20.53 4.56 4.78
CA GLU A 301 21.00 4.42 6.16
C GLU A 301 20.18 5.31 7.09
N GLU A 302 19.92 4.79 8.29
CA GLU A 302 19.35 5.49 9.43
C GLU A 302 20.39 5.57 10.54
N TYR A 303 20.16 6.40 11.52
CA TYR A 303 20.97 6.41 12.73
C TYR A 303 20.88 5.02 13.40
N GLY A 304 22.01 4.31 13.44
CA GLY A 304 22.08 2.95 13.99
C GLY A 304 21.99 1.81 12.97
N GLY A 305 22.05 2.10 11.65
CA GLY A 305 22.14 1.09 10.59
C GLY A 305 21.11 1.25 9.50
N ARG A 306 20.94 0.22 8.68
CA ARG A 306 19.97 0.21 7.58
C ARG A 306 18.68 -0.45 8.01
N PRO A 307 17.53 0.24 7.91
CA PRO A 307 16.23 -0.35 8.23
C PRO A 307 15.90 -1.53 7.30
N PRO A 308 14.98 -2.42 7.70
CA PRO A 308 14.47 -3.43 6.79
C PRO A 308 13.65 -2.78 5.66
N TYR A 309 13.77 -3.38 4.47
CA TYR A 309 12.97 -3.07 3.30
C TYR A 309 12.09 -4.27 2.97
N ALA A 310 10.78 -4.11 3.11
CA ALA A 310 9.79 -5.10 2.73
C ALA A 310 9.39 -4.91 1.26
N LYS A 311 9.82 -5.84 0.40
CA LYS A 311 9.54 -5.81 -1.03
C LYS A 311 8.07 -6.13 -1.29
N SER A 312 7.28 -5.15 -1.67
CA SER A 312 5.84 -5.30 -1.91
C SER A 312 5.46 -5.67 -3.35
N THR A 313 6.46 -5.78 -4.25
CA THR A 313 6.28 -6.23 -5.64
C THR A 313 6.81 -7.64 -5.84
N GLY A 314 6.32 -8.31 -6.89
CA GLY A 314 6.64 -9.71 -7.19
C GLY A 314 5.46 -10.63 -6.94
N SER A 315 5.73 -11.79 -6.39
CA SER A 315 4.71 -12.78 -6.06
C SER A 315 5.18 -13.71 -4.95
N GLY A 316 4.26 -14.41 -4.31
CA GLY A 316 4.58 -15.32 -3.23
C GLY A 316 3.35 -15.92 -2.57
N ARG A 317 3.57 -16.56 -1.43
CA ARG A 317 2.51 -17.11 -0.60
C ARG A 317 1.89 -16.03 0.30
N ALA A 318 0.59 -16.12 0.50
CA ALA A 318 -0.09 -15.38 1.57
C ALA A 318 -1.08 -16.28 2.31
N VAL A 319 -1.45 -15.87 3.53
CA VAL A 319 -2.55 -16.45 4.28
C VAL A 319 -3.60 -15.36 4.46
N ILE A 320 -4.84 -15.67 4.11
CA ILE A 320 -5.99 -14.77 4.29
C ILE A 320 -6.84 -15.31 5.43
N LEU A 321 -7.05 -14.47 6.44
CA LEU A 321 -7.96 -14.73 7.55
C LEU A 321 -9.30 -14.08 7.23
N LEU A 322 -10.34 -14.88 7.16
CA LEU A 322 -11.67 -14.49 6.74
C LEU A 322 -12.71 -15.38 7.39
N ASP A 323 -13.71 -14.80 8.07
CA ASP A 323 -14.86 -15.49 8.64
C ASP A 323 -14.49 -16.75 9.47
N GLY A 324 -13.55 -16.61 10.39
CA GLY A 324 -13.09 -17.70 11.25
C GLY A 324 -12.30 -18.80 10.55
N LYS A 325 -11.89 -18.57 9.31
CA LYS A 325 -11.10 -19.50 8.50
C LYS A 325 -9.79 -18.84 8.04
N GLN A 326 -8.83 -19.68 7.71
CA GLN A 326 -7.60 -19.30 7.02
C GLN A 326 -7.54 -19.94 5.64
N TYR A 327 -7.07 -19.18 4.67
CA TYR A 327 -6.89 -19.61 3.28
C TYR A 327 -5.44 -19.39 2.86
N THR A 328 -4.78 -20.43 2.37
CA THR A 328 -3.49 -20.28 1.73
C THR A 328 -3.70 -19.88 0.27
N VAL A 329 -3.10 -18.77 -0.14
CA VAL A 329 -3.27 -18.19 -1.47
C VAL A 329 -1.92 -17.79 -2.06
N HIS A 330 -1.91 -17.54 -3.37
CA HIS A 330 -0.79 -16.91 -4.07
C HIS A 330 -1.08 -15.42 -4.26
N TRP A 331 -0.16 -14.54 -3.82
CA TRP A 331 -0.25 -13.12 -4.12
C TRP A 331 0.64 -12.76 -5.31
N SER A 332 0.22 -11.76 -6.08
CA SER A 332 1.00 -11.23 -7.20
C SER A 332 0.78 -9.73 -7.35
N ARG A 333 1.89 -8.99 -7.39
CA ARG A 333 1.97 -7.56 -7.72
C ARG A 333 3.17 -7.32 -8.62
N PRO A 334 3.02 -7.50 -9.95
CA PRO A 334 4.15 -7.52 -10.87
C PRO A 334 4.80 -6.14 -11.06
N THR A 335 4.08 -5.04 -10.82
CA THR A 335 4.57 -3.68 -11.01
C THR A 335 4.32 -2.80 -9.79
N LEU A 336 5.11 -1.76 -9.62
CA LEU A 336 4.96 -0.79 -8.54
C LEU A 336 3.63 -0.03 -8.57
N THR A 337 3.11 0.26 -9.75
CA THR A 337 1.84 0.99 -9.95
C THR A 337 0.61 0.08 -10.01
N GLY A 338 0.83 -1.22 -10.15
CA GLY A 338 -0.22 -2.24 -10.13
C GLY A 338 -0.69 -2.55 -8.71
N GLY A 339 -1.93 -3.02 -8.60
CA GLY A 339 -2.48 -3.55 -7.36
C GLY A 339 -2.02 -4.98 -7.10
N THR A 340 -2.35 -5.48 -5.91
CA THR A 340 -2.02 -6.84 -5.49
C THR A 340 -3.22 -7.76 -5.69
N THR A 341 -2.99 -8.87 -6.35
CA THR A 341 -3.99 -9.90 -6.56
C THR A 341 -3.74 -11.09 -5.65
N TYR A 342 -4.80 -11.73 -5.20
CA TYR A 342 -4.74 -12.95 -4.37
C TYR A 342 -5.55 -14.04 -5.05
N THR A 343 -4.92 -15.21 -5.27
CA THR A 343 -5.48 -16.32 -6.05
C THR A 343 -5.44 -17.59 -5.22
N LEU A 344 -6.57 -18.28 -5.15
CA LEU A 344 -6.70 -19.58 -4.51
C LEU A 344 -5.95 -20.66 -5.32
N PRO A 345 -5.62 -21.82 -4.72
CA PRO A 345 -4.94 -22.93 -5.44
C PRO A 345 -5.70 -23.43 -6.68
N ASN A 346 -7.01 -23.25 -6.73
CA ASN A 346 -7.84 -23.59 -7.89
C ASN A 346 -7.85 -22.53 -9.01
N GLY A 347 -7.01 -21.49 -8.92
CA GLY A 347 -6.91 -20.41 -9.89
C GLY A 347 -7.96 -19.30 -9.76
N LYS A 348 -8.98 -19.44 -8.91
CA LYS A 348 -9.99 -18.41 -8.69
C LYS A 348 -9.43 -17.25 -7.85
N ARG A 349 -9.93 -16.04 -8.09
CA ARG A 349 -9.61 -14.86 -7.27
C ARG A 349 -10.20 -15.04 -5.87
N MET A 350 -9.39 -14.75 -4.85
CA MET A 350 -9.86 -14.69 -3.47
C MET A 350 -10.83 -13.52 -3.29
N LEU A 351 -11.98 -13.75 -2.68
CA LEU A 351 -12.95 -12.73 -2.28
C LEU A 351 -12.75 -12.37 -0.81
N PHE A 352 -12.81 -11.09 -0.50
CA PHE A 352 -12.73 -10.54 0.85
C PHE A 352 -14.11 -10.18 1.36
N ALA A 353 -14.30 -10.24 2.67
CA ALA A 353 -15.48 -9.66 3.31
C ALA A 353 -15.43 -8.13 3.20
N PRO A 354 -16.57 -7.45 2.94
CA PRO A 354 -16.63 -6.01 3.05
C PRO A 354 -16.20 -5.52 4.43
N GLY A 355 -15.51 -4.38 4.47
CA GLY A 355 -14.99 -3.74 5.68
C GLY A 355 -13.46 -3.59 5.67
N GLN A 356 -12.90 -3.20 6.82
CA GLN A 356 -11.48 -2.91 6.98
C GLN A 356 -10.59 -4.12 6.66
N VAL A 357 -9.51 -3.88 5.90
CA VAL A 357 -8.51 -4.87 5.52
C VAL A 357 -7.17 -4.58 6.20
N TRP A 358 -6.61 -5.58 6.89
CA TRP A 358 -5.24 -5.53 7.39
C TRP A 358 -4.30 -6.29 6.44
N VAL A 359 -3.15 -5.70 6.12
CA VAL A 359 -2.10 -6.32 5.31
C VAL A 359 -0.80 -6.34 6.10
N VAL A 360 -0.38 -7.53 6.50
CA VAL A 360 0.82 -7.76 7.30
C VAL A 360 1.94 -8.22 6.37
N LEU A 361 2.97 -7.38 6.17
CA LEU A 361 4.16 -7.76 5.41
C LEU A 361 5.08 -8.58 6.31
N ALA A 362 5.01 -9.89 6.19
CA ALA A 362 5.65 -10.85 7.09
C ALA A 362 6.88 -11.52 6.46
N PRO A 363 7.94 -11.78 7.25
CA PRO A 363 9.00 -12.69 6.84
C PRO A 363 8.47 -14.14 6.84
N ASP A 364 8.95 -14.95 5.90
CA ASP A 364 8.39 -16.29 5.66
C ASP A 364 8.59 -17.27 6.83
N SER A 365 9.62 -17.10 7.64
CA SER A 365 10.03 -18.04 8.71
C SER A 365 9.38 -17.83 10.08
N GLN A 366 8.48 -16.83 10.28
CA GLN A 366 8.05 -16.41 11.62
C GLN A 366 6.53 -16.35 11.81
N ALA A 367 5.78 -17.12 11.04
CA ALA A 367 4.33 -17.20 11.18
C ALA A 367 3.86 -18.55 11.69
N SER A 368 2.84 -18.52 12.53
CA SER A 368 2.18 -19.71 13.07
C SER A 368 0.67 -19.49 13.18
N TYR A 369 -0.08 -20.59 13.23
CA TYR A 369 -1.51 -20.54 13.46
C TYR A 369 -1.95 -21.57 14.50
N VAL A 370 -3.10 -21.33 15.13
CA VAL A 370 -3.76 -22.25 16.05
C VAL A 370 -5.12 -22.64 15.47
N ASN A 371 -5.38 -23.95 15.37
CA ASN A 371 -6.66 -24.46 14.89
C ASN A 371 -7.78 -24.18 15.90
N ALA A 372 -9.00 -23.94 15.40
CA ALA A 372 -10.17 -23.58 16.21
C ALA A 372 -10.57 -24.67 17.26
N GLY A 373 -10.15 -25.92 17.07
CA GLY A 373 -10.48 -27.02 17.99
C GLY A 373 -9.50 -27.23 19.14
N LYS A 374 -8.53 -26.35 19.35
CA LYS A 374 -7.51 -26.44 20.42
C LYS A 374 -7.56 -25.28 21.41
N VAL A 375 -8.69 -24.60 21.55
CA VAL A 375 -8.89 -23.53 22.54
C VAL A 375 -9.83 -23.99 23.61
#